data_be5c69d4e7c725681692bc4346f787f5
#
_entry.id   be5c69d4e7c725681692bc4346f787f5
#
_cell.length_a   1.000
_cell.length_b   1.000
_cell.length_c   1.000
_cell.angle_alpha   90.00
_cell.angle_beta   90.00
_cell.angle_gamma   90.00
#
_symmetry.space_group_name_H-M   'P 1'
#
loop_
_entity.id
_entity.type
_entity.pdbx_description
1 polymer ?
#
loop_
_entity_poly.entity_id
_entity_poly.type
_entity_poly.pdbx_seq_one_letter_code
_entity_poly.pdbx_strand_id
1 'polypeptide(L)'
;MHTKITVIYDNPRDPEVFEAAYPEHLALAKTIPGIQKIETSKVWLKEDGSPTPAYRLVDIYFIDYCAASAAVTTAAAAAFFPSVFELATGGVRIVFAHIEEP
;
A
#
# COMPACT_ATOMS: atom_id res chain seq x y z
N MET A 1 -4.43 12.20 12.65
CA MET A 1 -4.28 10.91 11.97
C MET A 1 -3.83 9.88 12.99
N HIS A 2 -4.68 8.93 13.29
CA HIS A 2 -4.37 7.92 14.32
C HIS A 2 -4.36 6.49 13.80
N THR A 3 -4.77 6.29 12.55
CA THR A 3 -4.83 4.95 11.96
C THR A 3 -4.24 4.97 10.55
N LYS A 4 -3.53 3.91 10.20
CA LYS A 4 -3.08 3.73 8.83
C LYS A 4 -3.28 2.29 8.36
N ILE A 5 -3.45 2.15 7.07
CA ILE A 5 -3.39 0.87 6.38
C ILE A 5 -2.06 0.86 5.64
N THR A 6 -1.23 -0.12 5.92
CA THR A 6 0.05 -0.27 5.23
C THR A 6 -0.02 -1.48 4.31
N VAL A 7 0.27 -1.25 3.04
CA VAL A 7 0.40 -2.31 2.04
C VAL A 7 1.88 -2.53 1.81
N ILE A 8 2.36 -3.73 2.10
CA ILE A 8 3.77 -4.09 2.00
C ILE A 8 3.94 -5.07 0.85
N TYR A 9 4.54 -4.60 -0.25
CA TYR A 9 4.78 -5.43 -1.43
C TYR A 9 6.14 -6.11 -1.29
N ASP A 10 6.15 -7.44 -1.42
CA ASP A 10 7.40 -8.20 -1.50
C ASP A 10 8.02 -8.02 -2.90
N ASN A 11 9.26 -8.43 -3.07
CA ASN A 11 9.96 -8.28 -4.34
C ASN A 11 9.17 -8.95 -5.47
N PRO A 12 8.75 -8.18 -6.50
CA PRO A 12 7.97 -8.73 -7.60
C PRO A 12 8.82 -9.65 -8.47
N ARG A 13 8.16 -10.56 -9.19
CA ARG A 13 8.83 -11.44 -10.14
C ARG A 13 9.46 -10.66 -11.29
N ASP A 14 8.79 -9.59 -11.72
CA ASP A 14 9.27 -8.70 -12.77
C ASP A 14 9.12 -7.24 -12.32
N PRO A 15 10.20 -6.64 -11.81
CA PRO A 15 10.16 -5.25 -11.35
C PRO A 15 9.75 -4.25 -12.42
N GLU A 16 10.12 -4.45 -13.68
CA GLU A 16 9.75 -3.54 -14.77
C GLU A 16 8.24 -3.52 -14.99
N VAL A 17 7.60 -4.68 -14.96
CA VAL A 17 6.15 -4.79 -15.08
C VAL A 17 5.47 -4.13 -13.89
N PHE A 18 5.99 -4.35 -12.68
CA PHE A 18 5.47 -3.73 -11.47
C PHE A 18 5.52 -2.21 -11.58
N GLU A 19 6.67 -1.64 -11.92
CA GLU A 19 6.85 -0.19 -12.00
C GLU A 19 5.98 0.43 -13.09
N ALA A 20 5.77 -0.25 -14.21
CA ALA A 20 4.91 0.23 -15.28
C ALA A 20 3.44 0.35 -14.86
N ALA A 21 2.95 -0.58 -14.05
CA ALA A 21 1.57 -0.60 -13.58
C ALA A 21 1.34 0.24 -12.31
N TYR A 22 2.39 0.57 -11.59
CA TYR A 22 2.31 1.20 -10.28
C TYR A 22 1.60 2.56 -10.25
N PRO A 23 1.86 3.51 -11.18
CA PRO A 23 1.18 4.81 -11.17
C PRO A 23 -0.33 4.71 -11.26
N GLU A 24 -0.85 3.82 -12.10
CA GLU A 24 -2.28 3.60 -12.25
C GLU A 24 -2.89 2.97 -11.00
N HIS A 25 -2.17 2.04 -10.38
CA HIS A 25 -2.53 1.44 -9.10
C HIS A 25 -2.64 2.49 -7.99
N LEU A 26 -1.67 3.42 -7.90
CA LEU A 26 -1.72 4.51 -6.93
C LEU A 26 -2.89 5.46 -7.19
N ALA A 27 -3.22 5.69 -8.45
CA ALA A 27 -4.37 6.52 -8.81
C ALA A 27 -5.67 5.93 -8.26
N LEU A 28 -5.82 4.61 -8.27
CA LEU A 28 -6.96 3.93 -7.66
C LEU A 28 -7.00 4.14 -6.14
N ALA A 29 -5.85 4.04 -5.47
CA ALA A 29 -5.77 4.27 -4.03
C ALA A 29 -6.27 5.66 -3.65
N LYS A 30 -5.93 6.66 -4.44
CA LYS A 30 -6.29 8.06 -4.18
C LYS A 30 -7.78 8.33 -4.28
N THR A 31 -8.57 7.44 -4.88
CA THR A 31 -10.03 7.59 -4.98
C THR A 31 -10.77 7.09 -3.75
N ILE A 32 -10.10 6.41 -2.83
CA ILE A 32 -10.72 5.90 -1.61
C ILE A 32 -11.13 7.07 -0.70
N PRO A 33 -12.40 7.14 -0.27
CA PRO A 33 -12.86 8.27 0.55
C PRO A 33 -12.30 8.19 1.98
N GLY A 34 -12.16 9.34 2.62
CA GLY A 34 -11.73 9.45 4.01
C GLY A 34 -10.22 9.46 4.20
N ILE A 35 -9.45 9.37 3.14
CA ILE A 35 -7.99 9.42 3.23
C ILE A 35 -7.53 10.81 3.66
N GLN A 36 -6.66 10.84 4.68
CA GLN A 36 -6.02 12.06 5.14
C GLN A 36 -4.69 12.30 4.41
N LYS A 37 -3.97 11.21 4.09
CA LYS A 37 -2.65 11.28 3.48
C LYS A 37 -2.30 9.91 2.90
N ILE A 38 -1.54 9.91 1.82
CA ILE A 38 -0.90 8.70 1.28
C ILE A 38 0.60 8.94 1.25
N GLU A 39 1.36 8.02 1.82
CA GLU A 39 2.82 7.99 1.68
C GLU A 39 3.23 6.76 0.90
N THR A 40 4.12 6.92 -0.04
CA THR A 40 4.69 5.80 -0.79
C THR A 40 6.19 5.76 -0.53
N SER A 41 6.71 4.56 -0.35
CA SER A 41 8.13 4.36 -0.06
C SER A 41 8.67 3.23 -0.91
N LYS A 42 9.88 3.39 -1.39
CA LYS A 42 10.61 2.32 -2.07
C LYS A 42 11.73 1.86 -1.14
N VAL A 43 11.80 0.55 -0.90
CA VAL A 43 12.77 -0.01 0.03
C VAL A 43 14.19 0.12 -0.55
N TRP A 44 15.14 0.56 0.29
CA TRP A 44 16.53 0.64 -0.10
C TRP A 44 17.10 -0.74 -0.36
N LEU A 45 17.89 -0.86 -1.42
CA LEU A 45 18.62 -2.09 -1.69
C LEU A 45 19.67 -2.32 -0.60
N LYS A 46 19.92 -3.58 -0.29
CA LYS A 46 21.00 -3.94 0.63
C LYS A 46 22.34 -3.79 -0.09
N GLU A 47 23.36 -3.33 0.64
CA GLU A 47 24.69 -3.09 0.09
C GLU A 47 25.33 -4.37 -0.44
N ASP A 48 25.06 -5.51 0.16
CA ASP A 48 25.60 -6.81 -0.24
C ASP A 48 24.86 -7.47 -1.40
N GLY A 49 23.80 -6.81 -1.92
CA GLY A 49 23.01 -7.34 -3.02
C GLY A 49 22.03 -8.45 -2.65
N SER A 50 21.94 -8.80 -1.36
CA SER A 50 20.99 -9.83 -0.92
C SER A 50 19.53 -9.32 -1.03
N PRO A 51 18.54 -10.23 -1.05
CA PRO A 51 17.14 -9.84 -1.12
C PRO A 51 16.70 -9.00 0.07
N THR A 52 15.91 -7.97 -0.19
CA THR A 52 15.31 -7.14 0.84
C THR A 52 14.04 -7.79 1.37
N PRO A 53 13.62 -7.47 2.62
CA PRO A 53 12.40 -8.03 3.22
C PRO A 53 11.11 -7.48 2.60
N ALA A 54 11.21 -6.43 1.81
CA ALA A 54 10.08 -5.82 1.11
C ALA A 54 10.61 -5.04 -0.08
N TYR A 55 9.73 -4.68 -1.01
CA TYR A 55 10.06 -3.92 -2.21
C TYR A 55 9.53 -2.48 -2.15
N ARG A 56 8.24 -2.32 -1.90
CA ARG A 56 7.57 -1.03 -1.76
C ARG A 56 6.56 -1.06 -0.62
N LEU A 57 6.27 0.12 -0.08
CA LEU A 57 5.27 0.32 0.97
C LEU A 57 4.32 1.43 0.54
N VAL A 58 3.04 1.22 0.77
CA VAL A 58 2.03 2.27 0.60
C VAL A 58 1.33 2.42 1.95
N ASP A 59 1.45 3.60 2.55
CA ASP A 59 0.78 3.94 3.81
C ASP A 59 -0.39 4.86 3.52
N ILE A 60 -1.59 4.43 3.92
CA ILE A 60 -2.82 5.18 3.73
C ILE A 60 -3.34 5.59 5.11
N TYR A 61 -3.38 6.90 5.36
CA TYR A 61 -3.69 7.47 6.67
C TYR A 61 -5.14 7.88 6.78
N PHE A 62 -5.75 7.53 7.91
CA PHE A 62 -7.14 7.90 8.25
C PHE A 62 -7.17 8.58 9.61
N ILE A 63 -8.23 9.33 9.87
CA ILE A 63 -8.37 10.03 11.16
C ILE A 63 -8.45 9.04 12.33
N ASP A 64 -9.17 7.94 12.14
CA ASP A 64 -9.32 6.89 13.15
C ASP A 64 -9.62 5.54 12.49
N TYR A 65 -9.75 4.51 13.32
CA TYR A 65 -10.06 3.16 12.85
C TYR A 65 -11.43 3.07 12.17
N CYS A 66 -12.42 3.79 12.70
CA CYS A 66 -13.78 3.78 12.13
C CYS A 66 -13.78 4.30 10.69
N ALA A 67 -13.01 5.37 10.43
CA ALA A 67 -12.87 5.91 9.07
C ALA A 67 -12.20 4.92 8.14
N ALA A 68 -11.14 4.26 8.61
CA ALA A 68 -10.44 3.23 7.82
C ALA A 68 -11.34 2.03 7.52
N SER A 69 -12.05 1.56 8.53
CA SER A 69 -12.98 0.43 8.40
C SER A 69 -14.12 0.72 7.41
N ALA A 70 -14.66 1.93 7.47
CA ALA A 70 -15.69 2.36 6.52
C ALA A 70 -15.14 2.46 5.09
N ALA A 71 -13.92 2.99 4.95
CA ALA A 71 -13.30 3.20 3.65
C ALA A 71 -13.10 1.90 2.86
N VAL A 72 -12.75 0.80 3.53
CA VAL A 72 -12.47 -0.47 2.86
C VAL A 72 -13.73 -1.18 2.35
N THR A 73 -14.92 -0.71 2.74
CA THR A 73 -16.19 -1.25 2.25
C THR A 73 -16.74 -0.49 1.04
N THR A 74 -16.04 0.53 0.58
CA THR A 74 -16.49 1.38 -0.54
C THR A 74 -16.20 0.75 -1.89
N ALA A 75 -16.89 1.24 -2.93
CA ALA A 75 -16.64 0.83 -4.31
C ALA A 75 -15.20 1.15 -4.75
N ALA A 76 -14.65 2.29 -4.28
CA ALA A 76 -13.28 2.67 -4.58
C ALA A 76 -12.27 1.65 -4.02
N ALA A 77 -12.48 1.18 -2.79
CA ALA A 77 -11.66 0.13 -2.19
C ALA A 77 -11.82 -1.19 -2.94
N ALA A 78 -13.04 -1.51 -3.37
CA ALA A 78 -13.31 -2.71 -4.16
C ALA A 78 -12.58 -2.70 -5.52
N ALA A 79 -12.26 -1.53 -6.05
CA ALA A 79 -11.44 -1.40 -7.25
C ALA A 79 -9.94 -1.49 -6.92
N PHE A 80 -9.52 -0.88 -5.81
CA PHE A 80 -8.11 -0.80 -5.43
C PHE A 80 -7.53 -2.14 -4.96
N PHE A 81 -8.20 -2.81 -4.00
CA PHE A 81 -7.62 -4.00 -3.38
C PHE A 81 -7.38 -5.17 -4.32
N PRO A 82 -8.28 -5.49 -5.29
CA PRO A 82 -7.94 -6.49 -6.29
C PRO A 82 -6.69 -6.13 -7.10
N SER A 83 -6.47 -4.85 -7.41
CA SER A 83 -5.27 -4.42 -8.13
C SER A 83 -3.99 -4.62 -7.31
N VAL A 84 -4.09 -4.57 -5.98
CA VAL A 84 -2.97 -4.90 -5.08
C VAL A 84 -2.48 -6.32 -5.35
N PHE A 85 -3.41 -7.27 -5.37
CA PHE A 85 -3.05 -8.68 -5.55
C PHE A 85 -2.55 -8.97 -6.97
N GLU A 86 -3.08 -8.29 -7.97
CA GLU A 86 -2.58 -8.41 -9.34
C GLU A 86 -1.15 -7.90 -9.47
N LEU A 87 -0.85 -6.79 -8.82
CA LEU A 87 0.47 -6.17 -8.86
C LEU A 87 1.49 -6.96 -8.06
N ALA A 88 1.08 -7.59 -6.96
CA ALA A 88 1.94 -8.23 -5.98
C ALA A 88 2.34 -9.65 -6.39
N THR A 89 3.08 -9.79 -7.49
CA THR A 89 3.48 -11.12 -7.99
C THR A 89 4.45 -11.84 -7.05
N GLY A 90 5.13 -11.12 -6.18
CA GLY A 90 6.03 -11.69 -5.16
C GLY A 90 5.38 -11.88 -3.81
N GLY A 91 4.14 -11.43 -3.64
CA GLY A 91 3.41 -11.47 -2.38
C GLY A 91 3.15 -10.09 -1.81
N VAL A 92 2.22 -10.01 -0.86
CA VAL A 92 1.82 -8.76 -0.22
C VAL A 92 1.31 -9.04 1.20
N ARG A 93 1.52 -8.06 2.07
CA ARG A 93 0.95 -8.04 3.41
C ARG A 93 0.21 -6.72 3.59
N ILE A 94 -0.97 -6.78 4.17
CA ILE A 94 -1.80 -5.61 4.43
C ILE A 94 -2.08 -5.57 5.91
N VAL A 95 -1.68 -4.49 6.58
CA VAL A 95 -1.88 -4.33 8.02
C VAL A 95 -2.60 -3.04 8.34
N PHE A 96 -3.48 -3.09 9.34
CA PHE A 96 -4.09 -1.92 9.94
C PHE A 96 -3.31 -1.62 11.22
N ALA A 97 -2.85 -0.40 11.38
CA ALA A 97 -2.03 -0.04 12.52
C ALA A 97 -2.54 1.22 13.21
N HIS A 98 -2.43 1.22 14.53
CA HIS A 98 -2.68 2.41 15.34
C HIS A 98 -1.38 3.22 15.43
N ILE A 99 -1.49 4.52 15.15
CA ILE A 99 -0.33 5.42 15.25
C ILE A 99 -0.30 5.98 16.66
N GLU A 100 0.68 5.55 17.46
CA GLU A 100 0.78 5.95 18.87
C GLU A 100 1.37 7.34 19.04
N GLU A 101 2.40 7.66 18.26
CA GLU A 101 3.11 8.95 18.32
C GLU A 101 3.19 9.53 16.91
N PRO A 102 2.14 10.20 16.47
CA PRO A 102 2.14 10.79 15.14
C PRO A 102 3.15 11.92 15.00
#